data_62a4b28b4d6914884d1d63f94d0b9a61
#
_entry.id   62a4b28b4d6914884d1d63f94d0b9a61
#
_cell.length_a   1.000
_cell.length_b   1.000
_cell.length_c   1.000
_cell.angle_alpha   90.00
_cell.angle_beta   90.00
_cell.angle_gamma   90.00
#
_symmetry.space_group_name_H-M   'P 1'
#
loop_
_entity.id
_entity.type
_entity.pdbx_description
1 polymer ?
#
loop_
_entity_poly.entity_id
_entity_poly.type
_entity_poly.pdbx_seq_one_letter_code
_entity_poly.pdbx_strand_id
1 'polypeptide(L)'
;MDYKKAGVDIEAGYKSVELMKEHIKKTMRSEVLTNIGGFSGAFSLNTIKDMEEPVLLSGTDGCGTKVKLAMVMDKHDTIGIDAVAMCVNDIACAGGEPLFFLDYIACGKNYPEKIATIVSGVAEGCVQSDAALIGGETAEHPGLMQEDEYDLAGFAVGVCDRKDMITGQNIKPGDALIGIASTGVHSNGFSLVRKVFDMTKESLSTYYDELGTTLGEALLAPTRIYVKALRGVKESGVTIKGCSHITGGGFYENIPRMLPDGIVASVKKDSYEVPAIFKLLAKTGNIEEKMMYNTYNMGIGMVLAVDAADVDKTLAALEKTGDKAWVIGETKAGEKGVELC
;
A
#
# COMPACT_ATOMS: atom_id res chain seq x y z
N MET A 1 10.07 13.85 40.71
CA MET A 1 10.02 12.94 39.56
C MET A 1 9.02 13.53 38.60
N ASP A 2 9.37 13.74 37.34
CA ASP A 2 8.51 14.31 36.31
C ASP A 2 8.47 13.38 35.07
N TYR A 3 7.59 13.64 34.15
CA TYR A 3 7.40 12.83 32.94
C TYR A 3 8.69 12.72 32.10
N LYS A 4 9.48 13.80 32.00
CA LYS A 4 10.75 13.80 31.27
C LYS A 4 11.77 12.83 31.87
N LYS A 5 11.82 12.73 33.21
CA LYS A 5 12.65 11.75 33.91
C LYS A 5 12.13 10.31 33.78
N ALA A 6 10.85 10.15 33.44
CA ALA A 6 10.25 8.87 33.12
C ALA A 6 10.42 8.46 31.64
N GLY A 7 11.04 9.33 30.81
CA GLY A 7 11.36 9.04 29.41
C GLY A 7 10.36 9.61 28.41
N VAL A 8 9.39 10.45 28.84
CA VAL A 8 8.41 11.09 27.94
C VAL A 8 8.68 12.58 27.85
N ASP A 9 8.97 13.11 26.67
CA ASP A 9 9.27 14.52 26.43
C ASP A 9 8.08 15.25 25.77
N ILE A 10 7.24 15.90 26.58
CA ILE A 10 6.05 16.63 26.14
C ILE A 10 6.41 17.76 25.18
N GLU A 11 7.54 18.46 25.39
CA GLU A 11 7.99 19.55 24.52
C GLU A 11 8.37 19.04 23.13
N ALA A 12 9.01 17.86 23.07
CA ALA A 12 9.28 17.18 21.80
C ALA A 12 7.98 16.84 21.06
N GLY A 13 6.95 16.39 21.78
CA GLY A 13 5.61 16.15 21.23
C GLY A 13 5.01 17.40 20.57
N TYR A 14 4.99 18.54 21.29
CA TYR A 14 4.50 19.81 20.72
C TYR A 14 5.29 20.26 19.51
N LYS A 15 6.61 20.12 19.54
CA LYS A 15 7.46 20.47 18.40
C LYS A 15 7.18 19.56 17.19
N SER A 16 6.99 18.27 17.38
CA SER A 16 6.60 17.34 16.32
C SER A 16 5.32 17.79 15.63
N VAL A 17 4.27 18.08 16.40
CA VAL A 17 2.98 18.55 15.88
C VAL A 17 3.15 19.84 15.07
N GLU A 18 3.97 20.79 15.55
CA GLU A 18 4.21 22.04 14.82
C GLU A 18 4.88 21.80 13.46
N LEU A 19 5.90 20.92 13.42
CA LEU A 19 6.62 20.57 12.19
C LEU A 19 5.74 19.82 11.17
N MET A 20 4.74 19.05 11.63
CA MET A 20 3.83 18.29 10.76
C MET A 20 2.77 19.14 10.07
N LYS A 21 2.39 20.30 10.63
CA LYS A 21 1.23 21.09 10.18
C LYS A 21 1.21 21.38 8.69
N GLU A 22 2.33 21.80 8.12
CA GLU A 22 2.41 22.14 6.69
C GLU A 22 2.26 20.90 5.78
N HIS A 23 2.69 19.74 6.24
CA HIS A 23 2.50 18.47 5.49
C HIS A 23 1.02 18.06 5.54
N ILE A 24 0.42 18.06 6.71
CA ILE A 24 -0.99 17.67 6.92
C ILE A 24 -1.92 18.61 6.14
N LYS A 25 -1.63 19.91 6.12
CA LYS A 25 -2.41 20.91 5.37
C LYS A 25 -2.58 20.58 3.89
N LYS A 26 -1.60 19.91 3.27
CA LYS A 26 -1.67 19.50 1.86
C LYS A 26 -2.75 18.44 1.59
N THR A 27 -3.18 17.72 2.62
CA THR A 27 -4.18 16.65 2.54
C THR A 27 -5.60 17.15 2.80
N MET A 28 -5.76 18.43 3.22
CA MET A 28 -7.06 18.96 3.64
C MET A 28 -8.03 19.05 2.47
N ARG A 29 -9.25 18.63 2.74
CA ARG A 29 -10.40 18.66 1.82
C ARG A 29 -11.50 19.50 2.46
N SER A 30 -12.43 19.98 1.64
CA SER A 30 -13.59 20.78 2.09
C SER A 30 -14.48 20.07 3.10
N GLU A 31 -14.46 18.74 3.08
CA GLU A 31 -15.23 17.87 3.96
C GLU A 31 -14.65 17.75 5.38
N VAL A 32 -13.39 18.14 5.58
CA VAL A 32 -12.77 18.12 6.92
C VAL A 32 -13.29 19.29 7.74
N LEU A 33 -13.93 19.00 8.87
CA LEU A 33 -14.62 19.99 9.70
C LEU A 33 -13.82 20.40 10.96
N THR A 34 -12.72 19.69 11.25
CA THR A 34 -11.91 19.92 12.45
C THR A 34 -10.47 20.24 12.09
N ASN A 35 -9.80 20.99 12.96
CA ASN A 35 -8.36 21.18 12.88
C ASN A 35 -7.63 20.05 13.62
N ILE A 36 -6.38 19.80 13.24
CA ILE A 36 -5.48 18.86 13.95
C ILE A 36 -5.26 19.38 15.38
N GLY A 37 -5.23 18.44 16.34
CA GLY A 37 -5.02 18.71 17.77
C GLY A 37 -6.30 18.71 18.61
N GLY A 38 -7.46 18.41 18.01
CA GLY A 38 -8.70 18.11 18.75
C GLY A 38 -8.75 16.66 19.23
N PHE A 39 -9.79 16.28 19.99
CA PHE A 39 -10.00 14.91 20.46
C PHE A 39 -10.40 13.94 19.34
N SER A 40 -10.94 14.43 18.24
CA SER A 40 -11.35 13.61 17.09
C SER A 40 -11.26 14.37 15.80
N GLY A 41 -11.02 13.67 14.69
CA GLY A 41 -11.23 14.18 13.34
C GLY A 41 -12.72 14.10 12.97
N ALA A 42 -13.25 15.14 12.34
CA ALA A 42 -14.62 15.13 11.81
C ALA A 42 -14.62 15.33 10.30
N PHE A 43 -15.33 14.48 9.59
CA PHE A 43 -15.44 14.48 8.14
C PHE A 43 -16.91 14.54 7.72
N SER A 44 -17.26 15.48 6.85
CA SER A 44 -18.63 15.66 6.36
C SER A 44 -18.98 14.57 5.34
N LEU A 45 -20.12 13.92 5.53
CA LEU A 45 -20.65 12.95 4.58
C LEU A 45 -21.50 13.60 3.45
N ASN A 46 -21.40 14.92 3.27
CA ASN A 46 -22.18 15.62 2.25
C ASN A 46 -21.85 15.16 0.81
N THR A 47 -20.64 14.61 0.59
CA THR A 47 -20.21 14.06 -0.71
C THR A 47 -20.88 12.76 -1.10
N ILE A 48 -21.51 12.06 -0.15
CA ILE A 48 -22.14 10.74 -0.38
C ILE A 48 -23.67 10.81 -0.39
N LYS A 49 -24.25 12.01 -0.29
CA LYS A 49 -25.71 12.21 -0.24
C LYS A 49 -26.45 11.71 -1.48
N ASP A 50 -25.78 11.64 -2.62
CA ASP A 50 -26.34 11.19 -3.89
C ASP A 50 -26.17 9.67 -4.12
N MET A 51 -25.52 8.95 -3.18
CA MET A 51 -25.44 7.48 -3.20
C MET A 51 -26.77 6.87 -2.78
N GLU A 52 -27.17 5.81 -3.45
CA GLU A 52 -28.43 5.10 -3.17
C GLU A 52 -28.32 4.30 -1.87
N GLU A 53 -27.25 3.56 -1.69
CA GLU A 53 -26.94 2.77 -0.49
C GLU A 53 -25.45 2.92 -0.13
N PRO A 54 -25.04 4.00 0.58
CA PRO A 54 -23.65 4.23 0.91
C PRO A 54 -23.12 3.18 1.90
N VAL A 55 -21.99 2.58 1.57
CA VAL A 55 -21.28 1.56 2.38
C VAL A 55 -19.92 2.12 2.78
N LEU A 56 -19.62 2.09 4.08
CA LEU A 56 -18.28 2.41 4.58
C LEU A 56 -17.37 1.19 4.45
N LEU A 57 -16.19 1.44 3.94
CA LEU A 57 -15.09 0.48 3.87
C LEU A 57 -13.95 0.96 4.76
N SER A 58 -13.23 0.05 5.38
CA SER A 58 -12.10 0.43 6.23
C SER A 58 -10.94 -0.54 6.03
N GLY A 59 -9.72 -0.02 6.12
CA GLY A 59 -8.49 -0.77 6.11
C GLY A 59 -7.58 -0.31 7.24
N THR A 60 -6.92 -1.24 7.90
CA THR A 60 -5.86 -0.96 8.88
C THR A 60 -4.70 -1.89 8.62
N ASP A 61 -3.50 -1.33 8.56
CA ASP A 61 -2.27 -2.09 8.33
C ASP A 61 -1.07 -1.27 8.80
N GLY A 62 0.08 -1.93 8.87
CA GLY A 62 1.37 -1.30 9.15
C GLY A 62 2.36 -1.50 8.00
N CYS A 63 3.56 -0.94 8.17
CA CYS A 63 4.64 -1.09 7.19
C CYS A 63 5.41 -2.42 7.35
N GLY A 64 5.06 -3.21 8.34
CA GLY A 64 5.77 -4.43 8.69
C GLY A 64 7.25 -4.16 8.98
N THR A 65 8.09 -5.18 8.79
CA THR A 65 9.51 -5.07 9.13
C THR A 65 10.33 -4.22 8.14
N LYS A 66 9.72 -3.62 7.10
CA LYS A 66 10.34 -2.63 6.22
C LYS A 66 10.82 -1.39 7.00
N VAL A 67 10.12 -1.02 8.08
CA VAL A 67 10.53 0.08 8.96
C VAL A 67 11.99 -0.06 9.45
N LYS A 68 12.50 -1.29 9.62
CA LYS A 68 13.88 -1.51 10.05
C LYS A 68 14.90 -1.06 9.00
N LEU A 69 14.57 -1.17 7.70
CA LEU A 69 15.43 -0.62 6.65
C LEU A 69 15.47 0.90 6.69
N ALA A 70 14.31 1.53 6.89
CA ALA A 70 14.22 2.98 7.04
C ALA A 70 15.10 3.47 8.21
N MET A 71 15.09 2.76 9.34
CA MET A 71 15.96 3.06 10.49
C MET A 71 17.44 2.89 10.14
N VAL A 72 17.86 1.78 9.53
CA VAL A 72 19.26 1.52 9.17
C VAL A 72 19.80 2.54 8.17
N MET A 73 18.98 2.92 7.19
CA MET A 73 19.33 3.90 6.17
C MET A 73 19.18 5.35 6.64
N ASP A 74 18.58 5.58 7.82
CA ASP A 74 18.14 6.89 8.32
C ASP A 74 17.34 7.66 7.26
N LYS A 75 16.42 6.95 6.59
CA LYS A 75 15.58 7.47 5.52
C LYS A 75 14.11 7.17 5.84
N HIS A 76 13.38 8.19 6.26
CA HIS A 76 12.05 8.06 6.85
C HIS A 76 10.93 8.70 6.03
N ASP A 77 11.25 9.37 4.95
CA ASP A 77 10.33 10.16 4.11
C ASP A 77 9.37 9.32 3.26
N THR A 78 9.70 8.05 3.01
CA THR A 78 8.88 7.17 2.15
C THR A 78 8.05 6.15 2.92
N ILE A 79 8.44 5.80 4.15
CA ILE A 79 7.75 4.75 4.92
C ILE A 79 6.29 5.09 5.25
N GLY A 80 5.98 6.39 5.38
CA GLY A 80 4.60 6.85 5.56
C GLY A 80 3.71 6.58 4.36
N ILE A 81 4.27 6.63 3.14
CA ILE A 81 3.54 6.27 1.91
C ILE A 81 3.16 4.79 1.96
N ASP A 82 4.06 3.93 2.44
CA ASP A 82 3.77 2.49 2.60
C ASP A 82 2.58 2.25 3.53
N ALA A 83 2.54 2.91 4.69
CA ALA A 83 1.44 2.77 5.65
C ALA A 83 0.09 3.17 5.05
N VAL A 84 0.06 4.29 4.32
CA VAL A 84 -1.16 4.75 3.64
C VAL A 84 -1.55 3.77 2.53
N ALA A 85 -0.59 3.38 1.68
CA ALA A 85 -0.85 2.50 0.54
C ALA A 85 -1.46 1.16 0.96
N MET A 86 -0.94 0.54 2.03
CA MET A 86 -1.47 -0.74 2.53
C MET A 86 -2.94 -0.65 2.92
N CYS A 87 -3.37 0.47 3.50
CA CYS A 87 -4.76 0.68 3.91
C CYS A 87 -5.68 1.10 2.75
N VAL A 88 -5.26 2.11 1.96
CA VAL A 88 -6.13 2.69 0.93
C VAL A 88 -6.27 1.81 -0.32
N ASN A 89 -5.25 1.00 -0.64
CA ASN A 89 -5.33 0.04 -1.73
C ASN A 89 -6.37 -1.05 -1.46
N ASP A 90 -6.52 -1.50 -0.22
CA ASP A 90 -7.55 -2.48 0.15
C ASP A 90 -8.96 -1.90 0.03
N ILE A 91 -9.13 -0.62 0.41
CA ILE A 91 -10.39 0.10 0.20
C ILE A 91 -10.71 0.20 -1.29
N ALA A 92 -9.75 0.62 -2.11
CA ALA A 92 -9.90 0.74 -3.54
C ALA A 92 -10.17 -0.62 -4.22
N CYS A 93 -9.47 -1.68 -3.75
CA CYS A 93 -9.66 -3.05 -4.20
C CYS A 93 -11.10 -3.56 -4.00
N ALA A 94 -11.76 -3.12 -2.92
CA ALA A 94 -13.15 -3.41 -2.63
C ALA A 94 -14.16 -2.49 -3.37
N GLY A 95 -13.68 -1.53 -4.17
CA GLY A 95 -14.50 -0.61 -4.95
C GLY A 95 -14.68 0.77 -4.31
N GLY A 96 -14.09 1.02 -3.13
CA GLY A 96 -14.24 2.26 -2.37
C GLY A 96 -13.33 3.40 -2.80
N GLU A 97 -13.76 4.61 -2.46
CA GLU A 97 -12.97 5.83 -2.55
C GLU A 97 -12.53 6.22 -1.13
N PRO A 98 -11.22 6.36 -0.86
CA PRO A 98 -10.75 6.82 0.44
C PRO A 98 -11.28 8.20 0.80
N LEU A 99 -11.70 8.36 2.05
CA LEU A 99 -12.18 9.63 2.61
C LEU A 99 -11.12 10.27 3.51
N PHE A 100 -10.67 9.52 4.50
CA PHE A 100 -9.69 10.02 5.47
C PHE A 100 -8.80 8.89 6.01
N PHE A 101 -7.70 9.33 6.60
CA PHE A 101 -6.67 8.49 7.18
C PHE A 101 -6.31 8.96 8.59
N LEU A 102 -5.94 8.03 9.44
CA LEU A 102 -5.37 8.23 10.77
C LEU A 102 -4.10 7.39 10.87
N ASP A 103 -3.03 7.94 11.45
CA ASP A 103 -1.81 7.21 11.73
C ASP A 103 -1.62 6.94 13.23
N TYR A 104 -0.85 5.91 13.54
CA TYR A 104 -0.35 5.65 14.88
C TYR A 104 1.16 5.38 14.80
N ILE A 105 1.94 6.22 15.45
CA ILE A 105 3.39 6.08 15.54
C ILE A 105 3.75 5.73 16.99
N ALA A 106 4.20 4.49 17.22
CA ALA A 106 4.85 4.08 18.45
C ALA A 106 6.35 4.31 18.31
N CYS A 107 7.01 4.98 19.25
CA CYS A 107 8.45 5.20 19.18
C CYS A 107 9.10 5.03 20.57
N GLY A 108 10.38 4.62 20.60
CA GLY A 108 11.11 4.54 21.86
C GLY A 108 11.37 5.92 22.45
N LYS A 109 11.63 6.90 21.55
CA LYS A 109 11.81 8.33 21.88
C LYS A 109 11.33 9.20 20.76
N ASN A 110 10.65 10.30 21.11
CA ASN A 110 10.21 11.27 20.12
C ASN A 110 11.37 12.18 19.70
N TYR A 111 11.81 11.98 18.44
CA TYR A 111 12.72 12.90 17.75
C TYR A 111 11.89 13.74 16.77
N PRO A 112 11.56 15.01 17.09
CA PRO A 112 10.56 15.79 16.36
C PRO A 112 10.75 15.84 14.85
N GLU A 113 11.98 16.02 14.39
CA GLU A 113 12.30 16.09 12.96
C GLU A 113 12.11 14.74 12.27
N LYS A 114 12.47 13.62 12.92
CA LYS A 114 12.24 12.26 12.41
C LYS A 114 10.74 11.97 12.31
N ILE A 115 9.99 12.24 13.37
CA ILE A 115 8.53 12.05 13.37
C ILE A 115 7.87 12.88 12.28
N ALA A 116 8.24 14.16 12.15
CA ALA A 116 7.73 15.02 11.09
C ALA A 116 8.06 14.49 9.69
N THR A 117 9.24 13.91 9.50
CA THR A 117 9.64 13.26 8.23
C THR A 117 8.78 12.04 7.93
N ILE A 118 8.50 11.19 8.93
CA ILE A 118 7.58 10.04 8.78
C ILE A 118 6.19 10.53 8.36
N VAL A 119 5.65 11.52 9.07
CA VAL A 119 4.32 12.08 8.78
C VAL A 119 4.28 12.80 7.44
N SER A 120 5.40 13.36 6.97
CA SER A 120 5.46 13.91 5.60
C SER A 120 5.20 12.83 4.54
N GLY A 121 5.70 11.62 4.74
CA GLY A 121 5.39 10.45 3.90
C GLY A 121 3.93 10.01 4.01
N VAL A 122 3.36 10.02 5.22
CA VAL A 122 1.92 9.75 5.42
C VAL A 122 1.08 10.77 4.66
N ALA A 123 1.39 12.07 4.80
CA ALA A 123 0.68 13.13 4.09
C ALA A 123 0.81 12.99 2.57
N GLU A 124 1.98 12.64 2.05
CA GLU A 124 2.18 12.38 0.62
C GLU A 124 1.31 11.21 0.14
N GLY A 125 1.26 10.10 0.89
CA GLY A 125 0.38 8.98 0.58
C GLY A 125 -1.09 9.37 0.58
N CYS A 126 -1.51 10.22 1.51
CA CYS A 126 -2.87 10.78 1.56
C CYS A 126 -3.18 11.64 0.33
N VAL A 127 -2.25 12.50 -0.10
CA VAL A 127 -2.40 13.30 -1.34
C VAL A 127 -2.52 12.41 -2.57
N GLN A 128 -1.72 11.35 -2.66
CA GLN A 128 -1.78 10.41 -3.78
C GLN A 128 -3.12 9.66 -3.84
N SER A 129 -3.72 9.37 -2.71
CA SER A 129 -4.99 8.64 -2.58
C SER A 129 -6.24 9.54 -2.49
N ASP A 130 -6.05 10.88 -2.51
CA ASP A 130 -7.11 11.87 -2.25
C ASP A 130 -7.79 11.68 -0.88
N ALA A 131 -7.12 11.07 0.09
CA ALA A 131 -7.58 10.97 1.47
C ALA A 131 -7.14 12.19 2.30
N ALA A 132 -7.91 12.56 3.30
CA ALA A 132 -7.50 13.60 4.24
C ALA A 132 -6.84 12.98 5.48
N LEU A 133 -5.65 13.43 5.87
CA LEU A 133 -5.06 13.08 7.16
C LEU A 133 -5.71 13.94 8.24
N ILE A 134 -6.69 13.38 8.98
CA ILE A 134 -7.55 14.15 9.90
C ILE A 134 -7.20 13.98 11.37
N GLY A 135 -6.21 13.15 11.68
CA GLY A 135 -5.73 12.92 13.04
C GLY A 135 -4.70 11.80 13.05
N GLY A 136 -4.23 11.51 14.23
CA GLY A 136 -3.25 10.46 14.48
C GLY A 136 -2.74 10.52 15.92
N GLU A 137 -1.83 9.64 16.27
CA GLU A 137 -1.20 9.57 17.59
C GLU A 137 0.30 9.30 17.44
N THR A 138 1.10 9.97 18.28
CA THR A 138 2.52 9.62 18.45
C THR A 138 2.75 9.32 19.93
N ALA A 139 3.08 8.07 20.24
CA ALA A 139 3.26 7.61 21.60
C ALA A 139 4.72 7.19 21.86
N GLU A 140 5.33 7.75 22.92
CA GLU A 140 6.62 7.32 23.39
C GLU A 140 6.47 6.08 24.29
N HIS A 141 7.28 5.06 24.03
CA HIS A 141 7.29 3.77 24.76
C HIS A 141 8.66 3.51 25.40
N PRO A 142 9.08 4.35 26.35
CA PRO A 142 10.39 4.20 27.00
C PRO A 142 10.48 2.86 27.75
N GLY A 143 11.57 2.14 27.51
CA GLY A 143 11.79 0.81 28.10
C GLY A 143 11.04 -0.35 27.41
N LEU A 144 10.12 -0.06 26.51
CA LEU A 144 9.43 -1.05 25.67
C LEU A 144 10.06 -1.15 24.28
N MET A 145 10.51 -0.01 23.73
CA MET A 145 11.23 0.11 22.48
C MET A 145 12.60 0.76 22.70
N GLN A 146 13.56 0.47 21.83
CA GLN A 146 14.84 1.19 21.83
C GLN A 146 14.60 2.65 21.43
N GLU A 147 15.46 3.57 21.88
CA GLU A 147 15.26 5.01 21.66
C GLU A 147 15.17 5.39 20.17
N ASP A 148 15.88 4.69 19.29
CA ASP A 148 15.91 4.96 17.83
C ASP A 148 14.85 4.16 17.05
N GLU A 149 14.12 3.26 17.71
CA GLU A 149 13.09 2.43 17.07
C GLU A 149 11.72 3.09 17.06
N TYR A 150 10.95 2.76 16.03
CA TYR A 150 9.54 3.11 15.91
C TYR A 150 8.77 2.03 15.13
N ASP A 151 7.47 2.05 15.29
CA ASP A 151 6.53 1.35 14.42
C ASP A 151 5.48 2.31 13.91
N LEU A 152 4.94 2.04 12.72
CA LEU A 152 3.97 2.88 12.04
C LEU A 152 2.83 2.03 11.52
N ALA A 153 1.63 2.36 11.94
CA ALA A 153 0.39 1.78 11.44
C ALA A 153 -0.58 2.88 11.00
N GLY A 154 -1.55 2.51 10.19
CA GLY A 154 -2.58 3.38 9.70
C GLY A 154 -3.96 2.78 9.76
N PHE A 155 -4.95 3.65 9.71
CA PHE A 155 -6.35 3.32 9.58
C PHE A 155 -7.00 4.26 8.57
N ALA A 156 -7.58 3.69 7.52
CA ALA A 156 -8.29 4.43 6.49
C ALA A 156 -9.78 4.11 6.50
N VAL A 157 -10.58 5.10 6.18
CA VAL A 157 -12.01 4.92 5.90
C VAL A 157 -12.29 5.42 4.50
N GLY A 158 -13.04 4.65 3.76
CA GLY A 158 -13.53 4.98 2.43
C GLY A 158 -15.02 4.67 2.30
N VAL A 159 -15.57 4.98 1.15
CA VAL A 159 -17.00 4.80 0.86
C VAL A 159 -17.20 4.35 -0.59
N CYS A 160 -18.24 3.57 -0.84
CA CYS A 160 -18.80 3.34 -2.16
C CYS A 160 -20.32 3.22 -2.07
N ASP A 161 -20.99 3.35 -3.20
CA ASP A 161 -22.38 2.85 -3.29
C ASP A 161 -22.35 1.32 -3.32
N ARG A 162 -23.28 0.64 -2.65
CA ARG A 162 -23.33 -0.82 -2.57
C ARG A 162 -23.29 -1.51 -3.93
N LYS A 163 -23.93 -0.92 -4.94
CA LYS A 163 -23.93 -1.44 -6.32
C LYS A 163 -22.56 -1.40 -6.99
N ASP A 164 -21.64 -0.54 -6.51
CA ASP A 164 -20.29 -0.33 -7.06
C ASP A 164 -19.21 -1.15 -6.31
N MET A 165 -19.61 -1.95 -5.32
CA MET A 165 -18.70 -2.85 -4.61
C MET A 165 -18.10 -3.90 -5.54
N ILE A 166 -16.79 -4.06 -5.49
CA ILE A 166 -16.07 -5.11 -6.22
C ILE A 166 -16.03 -6.37 -5.35
N THR A 167 -16.85 -7.37 -5.70
CA THR A 167 -17.03 -8.57 -4.88
C THR A 167 -16.46 -9.85 -5.50
N GLY A 168 -16.09 -9.81 -6.78
CA GLY A 168 -15.64 -11.00 -7.52
C GLY A 168 -16.75 -11.95 -7.99
N GLN A 169 -17.98 -11.78 -7.53
CA GLN A 169 -19.09 -12.73 -7.80
C GLN A 169 -19.48 -12.82 -9.28
N ASN A 170 -19.17 -11.77 -10.06
CA ASN A 170 -19.49 -11.70 -11.48
C ASN A 170 -18.36 -12.18 -12.40
N ILE A 171 -17.26 -12.68 -11.82
CA ILE A 171 -16.16 -13.26 -12.58
C ILE A 171 -16.64 -14.59 -13.21
N LYS A 172 -16.35 -14.78 -14.49
CA LYS A 172 -16.70 -15.97 -15.26
C LYS A 172 -15.51 -16.46 -16.08
N PRO A 173 -15.50 -17.71 -16.53
CA PRO A 173 -14.47 -18.19 -17.44
C PRO A 173 -14.35 -17.31 -18.69
N GLY A 174 -13.11 -17.00 -19.08
CA GLY A 174 -12.79 -16.12 -20.21
C GLY A 174 -12.68 -14.63 -19.86
N ASP A 175 -12.88 -14.22 -18.61
CA ASP A 175 -12.55 -12.86 -18.19
C ASP A 175 -11.02 -12.67 -18.18
N ALA A 176 -10.57 -11.51 -18.64
CA ALA A 176 -9.16 -11.17 -18.69
C ALA A 176 -8.63 -10.77 -17.32
N LEU A 177 -7.40 -11.17 -17.03
CA LEU A 177 -6.65 -10.73 -15.87
C LEU A 177 -5.65 -9.65 -16.28
N ILE A 178 -5.82 -8.45 -15.73
CA ILE A 178 -4.93 -7.29 -15.97
C ILE A 178 -4.08 -7.10 -14.73
N GLY A 179 -2.77 -7.21 -14.88
CA GLY A 179 -1.79 -6.92 -13.84
C GLY A 179 -1.29 -5.50 -13.95
N ILE A 180 -1.31 -4.74 -12.85
CA ILE A 180 -0.77 -3.38 -12.76
C ILE A 180 0.58 -3.44 -12.05
N ALA A 181 1.58 -2.75 -12.60
CA ALA A 181 2.95 -2.76 -12.12
C ALA A 181 3.05 -2.37 -10.63
N SER A 182 3.93 -3.06 -9.91
CA SER A 182 4.43 -2.60 -8.62
C SER A 182 5.63 -1.65 -8.81
N THR A 183 5.99 -0.94 -7.77
CA THR A 183 7.21 -0.11 -7.70
C THR A 183 8.43 -0.88 -7.18
N GLY A 184 8.26 -2.16 -6.89
CA GLY A 184 9.25 -3.04 -6.30
C GLY A 184 8.61 -4.00 -5.29
N VAL A 185 9.31 -4.26 -4.21
CA VAL A 185 8.88 -5.24 -3.18
C VAL A 185 7.63 -4.77 -2.43
N HIS A 186 7.32 -3.49 -2.45
CA HIS A 186 6.28 -2.84 -1.66
C HIS A 186 6.59 -2.92 -0.14
N SER A 187 5.63 -3.39 0.67
CA SER A 187 5.78 -3.48 2.12
C SER A 187 5.66 -4.92 2.66
N ASN A 188 5.73 -5.92 1.79
CA ASN A 188 5.54 -7.31 2.17
C ASN A 188 6.79 -8.16 1.94
N GLY A 189 6.95 -9.24 2.72
CA GLY A 189 8.08 -10.16 2.58
C GLY A 189 9.40 -9.66 3.18
N PHE A 190 9.42 -8.55 3.90
CA PHE A 190 10.64 -7.94 4.44
C PHE A 190 11.32 -8.76 5.54
N SER A 191 10.60 -9.63 6.23
CA SER A 191 11.24 -10.59 7.14
C SER A 191 12.18 -11.55 6.41
N LEU A 192 11.83 -11.94 5.16
CA LEU A 192 12.69 -12.76 4.30
C LEU A 192 13.81 -11.91 3.68
N VAL A 193 13.51 -10.70 3.16
CA VAL A 193 14.51 -9.74 2.67
C VAL A 193 15.64 -9.56 3.69
N ARG A 194 15.29 -9.36 4.95
CA ARG A 194 16.23 -9.19 6.09
C ARG A 194 17.01 -10.45 6.47
N LYS A 195 16.65 -11.59 5.94
CA LYS A 195 17.44 -12.83 6.07
C LYS A 195 18.34 -13.07 4.86
N VAL A 196 17.95 -12.58 3.70
CA VAL A 196 18.68 -12.73 2.44
C VAL A 196 19.84 -11.74 2.34
N PHE A 197 19.61 -10.50 2.76
CA PHE A 197 20.62 -9.43 2.71
C PHE A 197 21.07 -9.01 4.11
N ASP A 198 22.34 -8.64 4.22
CA ASP A 198 22.86 -7.98 5.43
C ASP A 198 22.19 -6.62 5.62
N MET A 199 21.59 -6.42 6.79
CA MET A 199 20.93 -5.17 7.15
C MET A 199 21.92 -4.17 7.76
N THR A 200 23.01 -3.90 7.08
CA THR A 200 23.97 -2.87 7.43
C THR A 200 23.91 -1.71 6.44
N LYS A 201 24.24 -0.51 6.90
CA LYS A 201 24.25 0.67 6.02
C LYS A 201 25.20 0.49 4.84
N GLU A 202 26.31 -0.20 5.04
CA GLU A 202 27.31 -0.51 3.99
C GLU A 202 26.69 -1.41 2.91
N SER A 203 26.09 -2.55 3.31
CA SER A 203 25.44 -3.48 2.38
C SER A 203 24.30 -2.81 1.62
N LEU A 204 23.44 -2.06 2.31
CA LEU A 204 22.31 -1.36 1.70
C LEU A 204 22.74 -0.20 0.79
N SER A 205 23.92 0.37 1.00
CA SER A 205 24.49 1.42 0.12
C SER A 205 25.22 0.84 -1.11
N THR A 206 25.32 -0.48 -1.23
CA THR A 206 25.95 -1.13 -2.38
C THR A 206 25.10 -0.89 -3.63
N TYR A 207 25.74 -0.37 -4.69
CA TYR A 207 25.12 -0.15 -5.99
C TYR A 207 25.09 -1.46 -6.78
N TYR A 208 23.96 -1.74 -7.43
CA TYR A 208 23.78 -2.87 -8.32
C TYR A 208 23.43 -2.38 -9.72
N ASP A 209 24.25 -2.72 -10.72
CA ASP A 209 24.01 -2.32 -12.11
C ASP A 209 22.65 -2.78 -12.62
N GLU A 210 22.24 -4.01 -12.25
CA GLU A 210 20.94 -4.58 -12.63
C GLU A 210 19.73 -3.87 -12.00
N LEU A 211 19.92 -3.16 -10.88
CA LEU A 211 18.89 -2.34 -10.24
C LEU A 211 18.91 -0.90 -10.73
N GLY A 212 20.07 -0.43 -11.27
CA GLY A 212 20.30 0.96 -11.61
C GLY A 212 20.36 1.91 -10.40
N THR A 213 20.47 1.36 -9.18
CA THR A 213 20.46 2.10 -7.92
C THR A 213 21.08 1.27 -6.80
N THR A 214 21.14 1.80 -5.57
CA THR A 214 21.59 1.05 -4.40
C THR A 214 20.54 0.04 -3.95
N LEU A 215 20.98 -1.02 -3.27
CA LEU A 215 20.08 -2.03 -2.72
C LEU A 215 19.03 -1.41 -1.78
N GLY A 216 19.46 -0.51 -0.90
CA GLY A 216 18.59 0.17 0.06
C GLY A 216 17.51 1.03 -0.63
N GLU A 217 17.88 1.77 -1.68
CA GLU A 217 16.90 2.57 -2.44
C GLU A 217 15.89 1.69 -3.17
N ALA A 218 16.33 0.59 -3.80
CA ALA A 218 15.45 -0.36 -4.47
C ALA A 218 14.47 -1.00 -3.46
N LEU A 219 14.93 -1.36 -2.26
CA LEU A 219 14.11 -1.97 -1.22
C LEU A 219 13.20 -0.96 -0.50
N LEU A 220 13.62 0.31 -0.37
CA LEU A 220 12.82 1.37 0.25
C LEU A 220 11.86 2.05 -0.74
N ALA A 221 11.86 1.68 -2.03
CA ALA A 221 10.87 2.18 -2.97
C ALA A 221 9.47 2.06 -2.37
N PRO A 222 8.69 3.15 -2.29
CA PRO A 222 7.40 3.13 -1.61
C PRO A 222 6.38 2.28 -2.36
N THR A 223 5.47 1.69 -1.62
CA THR A 223 4.33 0.94 -2.16
C THR A 223 3.49 1.85 -3.07
N ARG A 224 3.18 1.38 -4.27
CA ARG A 224 2.33 2.13 -5.19
C ARG A 224 0.90 2.24 -4.65
N ILE A 225 0.33 3.43 -4.76
CA ILE A 225 -1.08 3.71 -4.45
C ILE A 225 -1.88 3.59 -5.75
N TYR A 226 -2.85 2.67 -5.79
CA TYR A 226 -3.64 2.34 -6.98
C TYR A 226 -5.00 3.03 -7.05
N VAL A 227 -5.34 3.87 -6.08
CA VAL A 227 -6.66 4.54 -5.98
C VAL A 227 -7.03 5.25 -7.28
N LYS A 228 -6.14 6.10 -7.80
CA LYS A 228 -6.39 6.86 -9.05
C LYS A 228 -6.45 5.96 -10.29
N ALA A 229 -5.65 4.90 -10.32
CA ALA A 229 -5.66 3.89 -11.38
C ALA A 229 -7.03 3.20 -11.48
N LEU A 230 -7.53 2.69 -10.36
CA LEU A 230 -8.82 2.00 -10.31
C LEU A 230 -9.99 2.95 -10.59
N ARG A 231 -9.92 4.19 -10.09
CA ARG A 231 -10.89 5.25 -10.41
C ARG A 231 -10.91 5.52 -11.92
N GLY A 232 -9.76 5.70 -12.56
CA GLY A 232 -9.66 5.94 -14.00
C GLY A 232 -10.25 4.80 -14.82
N VAL A 233 -10.07 3.54 -14.41
CA VAL A 233 -10.72 2.39 -15.06
C VAL A 233 -12.23 2.46 -14.93
N LYS A 234 -12.78 2.72 -13.74
CA LYS A 234 -14.24 2.88 -13.53
C LYS A 234 -14.81 4.04 -14.33
N GLU A 235 -14.17 5.20 -14.31
CA GLU A 235 -14.58 6.39 -15.07
C GLU A 235 -14.55 6.18 -16.59
N SER A 236 -13.72 5.27 -17.08
CA SER A 236 -13.76 4.86 -18.48
C SER A 236 -15.01 4.07 -18.85
N GLY A 237 -15.83 3.67 -17.86
CA GLY A 237 -17.03 2.84 -18.01
C GLY A 237 -16.71 1.34 -18.14
N VAL A 238 -15.54 0.90 -17.66
CA VAL A 238 -15.22 -0.53 -17.51
C VAL A 238 -15.75 -1.01 -16.17
N THR A 239 -16.39 -2.17 -16.18
CA THR A 239 -16.79 -2.87 -14.95
C THR A 239 -15.63 -3.73 -14.45
N ILE A 240 -15.03 -3.36 -13.32
CA ILE A 240 -14.08 -4.20 -12.61
C ILE A 240 -14.87 -5.29 -11.87
N LYS A 241 -14.82 -6.53 -12.37
CA LYS A 241 -15.56 -7.66 -11.78
C LYS A 241 -14.91 -8.19 -10.51
N GLY A 242 -13.58 -8.14 -10.44
CA GLY A 242 -12.78 -8.53 -9.30
C GLY A 242 -11.50 -7.74 -9.25
N CYS A 243 -10.97 -7.56 -8.05
CA CYS A 243 -9.72 -6.86 -7.80
C CYS A 243 -8.96 -7.58 -6.69
N SER A 244 -7.65 -7.69 -6.84
CA SER A 244 -6.77 -8.30 -5.85
C SER A 244 -5.54 -7.44 -5.62
N HIS A 245 -5.36 -6.95 -4.41
CA HIS A 245 -4.14 -6.30 -3.95
C HIS A 245 -3.11 -7.37 -3.59
N ILE A 246 -1.97 -7.39 -4.29
CA ILE A 246 -0.94 -8.41 -4.11
C ILE A 246 0.00 -8.00 -2.97
N THR A 247 -0.27 -8.55 -1.81
CA THR A 247 0.44 -8.33 -0.55
C THR A 247 1.18 -9.59 -0.09
N GLY A 248 1.35 -9.80 1.21
CA GLY A 248 1.89 -11.05 1.77
C GLY A 248 1.06 -12.26 1.31
N GLY A 249 1.74 -13.36 0.99
CA GLY A 249 1.12 -14.52 0.35
C GLY A 249 1.14 -14.48 -1.18
N GLY A 250 1.58 -13.36 -1.78
CA GLY A 250 1.82 -13.24 -3.22
C GLY A 250 0.61 -13.58 -4.09
N PHE A 251 0.84 -14.16 -5.26
CA PHE A 251 -0.23 -14.52 -6.18
C PHE A 251 -1.12 -15.64 -5.65
N TYR A 252 -0.52 -16.65 -5.03
CA TYR A 252 -1.24 -17.85 -4.61
C TYR A 252 -2.28 -17.62 -3.53
N GLU A 253 -2.06 -16.65 -2.64
CA GLU A 253 -3.00 -16.37 -1.55
C GLU A 253 -3.92 -15.18 -1.84
N ASN A 254 -3.47 -14.18 -2.63
CA ASN A 254 -4.26 -12.98 -2.84
C ASN A 254 -5.22 -13.09 -4.03
N ILE A 255 -4.78 -13.59 -5.19
CA ILE A 255 -5.66 -13.68 -6.38
C ILE A 255 -6.92 -14.52 -6.09
N PRO A 256 -6.85 -15.67 -5.39
CA PRO A 256 -8.06 -16.45 -5.10
C PRO A 256 -9.10 -15.74 -4.25
N ARG A 257 -8.73 -14.71 -3.48
CA ARG A 257 -9.69 -13.94 -2.66
C ARG A 257 -10.75 -13.24 -3.49
N MET A 258 -10.42 -12.81 -4.71
CA MET A 258 -11.39 -12.19 -5.61
C MET A 258 -12.19 -13.19 -6.44
N LEU A 259 -11.79 -14.48 -6.50
CA LEU A 259 -12.43 -15.46 -7.37
C LEU A 259 -13.65 -16.11 -6.70
N PRO A 260 -14.75 -16.35 -7.43
CA PRO A 260 -15.82 -17.19 -6.95
C PRO A 260 -15.42 -18.67 -7.02
N ASP A 261 -16.20 -19.55 -6.37
CA ASP A 261 -15.99 -20.98 -6.46
C ASP A 261 -16.16 -21.48 -7.90
N GLY A 262 -15.37 -22.47 -8.29
CA GLY A 262 -15.39 -23.03 -9.65
C GLY A 262 -14.61 -22.22 -10.70
N ILE A 263 -13.87 -21.19 -10.26
CA ILE A 263 -13.03 -20.37 -11.13
C ILE A 263 -11.57 -20.43 -10.67
N VAL A 264 -10.67 -20.66 -11.64
CA VAL A 264 -9.22 -20.59 -11.46
C VAL A 264 -8.63 -19.45 -12.27
N ALA A 265 -7.64 -18.74 -11.72
CA ALA A 265 -6.84 -17.75 -12.44
C ALA A 265 -5.67 -18.44 -13.16
N SER A 266 -5.63 -18.41 -14.48
CA SER A 266 -4.51 -18.90 -15.29
C SER A 266 -3.61 -17.72 -15.66
N VAL A 267 -2.45 -17.62 -15.01
CA VAL A 267 -1.51 -16.50 -15.14
C VAL A 267 -0.29 -16.93 -15.92
N LYS A 268 0.06 -16.16 -16.97
CA LYS A 268 1.24 -16.38 -17.81
C LYS A 268 2.44 -15.63 -17.23
N LYS A 269 3.47 -16.34 -16.78
CA LYS A 269 4.66 -15.77 -16.14
C LYS A 269 5.49 -14.87 -17.06
N ASP A 270 5.48 -15.13 -18.35
CA ASP A 270 6.22 -14.41 -19.38
C ASP A 270 5.43 -13.22 -20.00
N SER A 271 4.24 -12.94 -19.49
CA SER A 271 3.39 -11.84 -19.99
C SER A 271 3.89 -10.45 -19.64
N TYR A 272 4.84 -10.35 -18.71
CA TYR A 272 5.48 -9.10 -18.30
C TYR A 272 6.92 -9.37 -17.82
N GLU A 273 7.73 -8.32 -17.76
CA GLU A 273 9.10 -8.44 -17.23
C GLU A 273 9.10 -8.33 -15.69
N VAL A 274 9.56 -9.40 -15.03
CA VAL A 274 9.77 -9.41 -13.57
C VAL A 274 10.93 -8.48 -13.23
N PRO A 275 10.72 -7.46 -12.33
CA PRO A 275 11.77 -6.51 -11.95
C PRO A 275 13.02 -7.19 -11.36
N ALA A 276 14.18 -6.60 -11.64
CA ALA A 276 15.48 -7.14 -11.28
C ALA A 276 15.65 -7.43 -9.77
N ILE A 277 15.00 -6.64 -8.90
CA ILE A 277 15.08 -6.86 -7.44
C ILE A 277 14.57 -8.25 -7.03
N PHE A 278 13.54 -8.80 -7.71
CA PHE A 278 13.03 -10.14 -7.41
C PHE A 278 13.98 -11.22 -7.91
N LYS A 279 14.64 -10.99 -9.07
CA LYS A 279 15.67 -11.89 -9.58
C LYS A 279 16.88 -11.94 -8.65
N LEU A 280 17.29 -10.76 -8.14
CA LEU A 280 18.38 -10.63 -7.16
C LEU A 280 18.03 -11.33 -5.84
N LEU A 281 16.81 -11.12 -5.31
CA LEU A 281 16.30 -11.80 -4.10
C LEU A 281 16.32 -13.32 -4.25
N ALA A 282 15.76 -13.84 -5.35
CA ALA A 282 15.72 -15.28 -5.62
C ALA A 282 17.13 -15.88 -5.69
N LYS A 283 18.03 -15.23 -6.42
CA LYS A 283 19.43 -15.68 -6.59
C LYS A 283 20.21 -15.67 -5.29
N THR A 284 20.16 -14.54 -4.56
CA THR A 284 20.93 -14.37 -3.32
C THR A 284 20.42 -15.26 -2.19
N GLY A 285 19.09 -15.37 -2.06
CA GLY A 285 18.46 -16.20 -1.04
C GLY A 285 18.31 -17.66 -1.42
N ASN A 286 18.71 -18.05 -2.64
CA ASN A 286 18.42 -19.40 -3.21
C ASN A 286 16.95 -19.81 -3.00
N ILE A 287 16.03 -18.88 -3.33
CA ILE A 287 14.60 -19.05 -3.09
C ILE A 287 13.97 -19.66 -4.35
N GLU A 288 13.24 -20.76 -4.15
CA GLU A 288 12.50 -21.42 -5.24
C GLU A 288 11.42 -20.50 -5.83
N GLU A 289 11.20 -20.61 -7.16
CA GLU A 289 10.22 -19.80 -7.89
C GLU A 289 8.84 -19.79 -7.23
N LYS A 290 8.34 -20.96 -6.85
CA LYS A 290 7.04 -21.10 -6.19
C LYS A 290 6.97 -20.27 -4.90
N MET A 291 8.03 -20.27 -4.11
CA MET A 291 8.11 -19.48 -2.87
C MET A 291 8.19 -17.99 -3.17
N MET A 292 8.87 -17.58 -4.25
CA MET A 292 8.89 -16.18 -4.69
C MET A 292 7.47 -15.68 -5.00
N TYR A 293 6.69 -16.42 -5.77
CA TYR A 293 5.28 -16.08 -6.09
C TYR A 293 4.32 -16.26 -4.91
N ASN A 294 4.71 -16.98 -3.85
CA ASN A 294 3.94 -17.10 -2.61
C ASN A 294 4.29 -16.03 -1.57
N THR A 295 5.39 -15.30 -1.75
CA THR A 295 5.85 -14.30 -0.77
C THR A 295 5.75 -12.88 -1.32
N TYR A 296 6.06 -12.69 -2.60
CA TYR A 296 6.24 -11.39 -3.24
C TYR A 296 5.23 -11.12 -4.35
N ASN A 297 5.06 -9.84 -4.67
CA ASN A 297 4.20 -9.39 -5.77
C ASN A 297 4.80 -9.65 -7.17
N MET A 298 6.05 -10.03 -7.26
CA MET A 298 6.79 -10.35 -8.50
C MET A 298 6.70 -9.28 -9.60
N GLY A 299 6.42 -8.03 -9.24
CA GLY A 299 6.29 -6.92 -10.18
C GLY A 299 4.84 -6.50 -10.50
N ILE A 300 3.86 -7.25 -10.01
CA ILE A 300 2.42 -6.94 -10.14
C ILE A 300 1.84 -6.68 -8.75
N GLY A 301 1.50 -5.43 -8.46
CA GLY A 301 0.96 -5.08 -7.14
C GLY A 301 -0.57 -5.10 -7.07
N MET A 302 -1.26 -5.06 -8.21
CA MET A 302 -2.72 -5.13 -8.29
C MET A 302 -3.15 -5.96 -9.51
N VAL A 303 -4.14 -6.82 -9.34
CA VAL A 303 -4.73 -7.62 -10.42
C VAL A 303 -6.21 -7.30 -10.54
N LEU A 304 -6.67 -7.00 -11.76
CA LEU A 304 -8.08 -6.78 -12.08
C LEU A 304 -8.61 -7.94 -12.92
N ALA A 305 -9.84 -8.34 -12.68
CA ALA A 305 -10.62 -9.19 -13.56
C ALA A 305 -11.66 -8.33 -14.28
N VAL A 306 -11.61 -8.31 -15.62
CA VAL A 306 -12.51 -7.52 -16.47
C VAL A 306 -13.05 -8.39 -17.62
N ASP A 307 -14.11 -7.95 -18.28
CA ASP A 307 -14.57 -8.62 -19.49
C ASP A 307 -13.48 -8.58 -20.57
N ALA A 308 -13.30 -9.67 -21.33
CA ALA A 308 -12.30 -9.73 -22.39
C ALA A 308 -12.49 -8.63 -23.46
N ALA A 309 -13.71 -8.18 -23.67
CA ALA A 309 -14.03 -7.07 -24.58
C ALA A 309 -13.56 -5.70 -24.07
N ASP A 310 -13.32 -5.55 -22.77
CA ASP A 310 -12.92 -4.29 -22.14
C ASP A 310 -11.39 -4.16 -21.94
N VAL A 311 -10.59 -5.12 -22.41
CA VAL A 311 -9.14 -5.15 -22.22
C VAL A 311 -8.47 -3.88 -22.70
N ASP A 312 -8.66 -3.53 -23.98
CA ASP A 312 -7.99 -2.36 -24.58
C ASP A 312 -8.39 -1.07 -23.88
N LYS A 313 -9.66 -0.97 -23.48
CA LYS A 313 -10.19 0.19 -22.78
C LYS A 313 -9.60 0.29 -21.36
N THR A 314 -9.43 -0.83 -20.68
CA THR A 314 -8.79 -0.92 -19.36
C THR A 314 -7.33 -0.49 -19.45
N LEU A 315 -6.56 -1.03 -20.38
CA LEU A 315 -5.15 -0.68 -20.58
C LEU A 315 -4.98 0.81 -20.92
N ALA A 316 -5.83 1.35 -21.81
CA ALA A 316 -5.80 2.77 -22.15
C ALA A 316 -6.16 3.69 -20.97
N ALA A 317 -7.07 3.25 -20.09
CA ALA A 317 -7.40 4.00 -18.87
C ALA A 317 -6.23 4.02 -17.88
N LEU A 318 -5.55 2.88 -17.69
CA LEU A 318 -4.37 2.76 -16.84
C LEU A 318 -3.17 3.56 -17.37
N GLU A 319 -2.96 3.56 -18.68
CA GLU A 319 -1.91 4.39 -19.31
C GLU A 319 -2.14 5.88 -19.05
N LYS A 320 -3.38 6.36 -19.12
CA LYS A 320 -3.73 7.77 -18.81
C LYS A 320 -3.43 8.17 -17.38
N THR A 321 -3.49 7.25 -16.43
CA THR A 321 -3.12 7.49 -15.03
C THR A 321 -1.61 7.31 -14.77
N GLY A 322 -0.83 6.98 -15.82
CA GLY A 322 0.60 6.77 -15.74
C GLY A 322 0.99 5.39 -15.21
N ASP A 323 0.06 4.44 -15.25
CA ASP A 323 0.29 3.08 -14.79
C ASP A 323 0.71 2.16 -15.93
N LYS A 324 1.76 1.35 -15.70
CA LYS A 324 2.07 0.23 -16.59
C LYS A 324 1.19 -0.96 -16.22
N ALA A 325 0.58 -1.57 -17.22
CA ALA A 325 -0.26 -2.74 -17.02
C ALA A 325 -0.16 -3.70 -18.21
N TRP A 326 -0.47 -4.97 -17.95
CA TRP A 326 -0.40 -6.03 -18.95
C TRP A 326 -1.58 -6.99 -18.79
N VAL A 327 -1.96 -7.65 -19.88
CA VAL A 327 -2.81 -8.84 -19.81
C VAL A 327 -1.93 -9.97 -19.30
N ILE A 328 -2.10 -10.34 -18.04
CA ILE A 328 -1.27 -11.38 -17.40
C ILE A 328 -1.91 -12.78 -17.47
N GLY A 329 -3.12 -12.90 -17.99
CA GLY A 329 -3.80 -14.17 -18.09
C GLY A 329 -5.30 -14.03 -18.26
N GLU A 330 -5.98 -15.10 -17.92
CA GLU A 330 -7.44 -15.21 -18.02
C GLU A 330 -7.99 -16.09 -16.89
N THR A 331 -9.28 -16.00 -16.64
CA THR A 331 -10.00 -16.92 -15.75
C THR A 331 -10.51 -18.13 -16.52
N LYS A 332 -10.51 -19.30 -15.88
CA LYS A 332 -11.01 -20.56 -16.43
C LYS A 332 -11.95 -21.27 -15.46
N ALA A 333 -12.77 -22.16 -15.98
CA ALA A 333 -13.48 -23.10 -15.11
C ALA A 333 -12.47 -24.08 -14.49
N GLY A 334 -12.52 -24.24 -13.15
CA GLY A 334 -11.58 -25.09 -12.43
C GLY A 334 -11.72 -24.93 -10.92
N GLU A 335 -10.88 -25.64 -10.18
CA GLU A 335 -10.80 -25.46 -8.74
C GLU A 335 -10.26 -24.07 -8.41
N LYS A 336 -10.88 -23.39 -7.45
CA LYS A 336 -10.49 -22.05 -7.03
C LYS A 336 -9.01 -21.97 -6.63
N GLY A 337 -8.25 -21.15 -7.34
CA GLY A 337 -6.80 -21.06 -7.13
C GLY A 337 -6.11 -20.25 -8.22
N VAL A 338 -4.78 -20.42 -8.30
CA VAL A 338 -3.92 -19.82 -9.32
C VAL A 338 -3.08 -20.92 -10.00
N GLU A 339 -3.13 -20.94 -11.32
CA GLU A 339 -2.22 -21.71 -12.16
C GLU A 339 -1.22 -20.75 -12.80
N LEU A 340 0.08 -20.95 -12.53
CA LEU A 340 1.17 -20.22 -13.19
C LEU A 340 1.68 -21.04 -14.36
N CYS A 341 1.60 -20.51 -15.58
CA CYS A 341 1.97 -21.15 -16.82
C CYS A 341 3.25 -20.56 -17.43
#